data_22ca72ecaba8d94366f360590c733ce8
#
_entry.id   22ca72ecaba8d94366f360590c733ce8
#
_cell.length_a   1.000
_cell.length_b   1.000
_cell.length_c   1.000
_cell.angle_alpha   90.00
_cell.angle_beta   90.00
_cell.angle_gamma   90.00
#
_symmetry.space_group_name_H-M   'P 1'
#
loop_
_entity.id
_entity.type
_entity.pdbx_description
1 polymer ?
#
loop_
_entity_poly.entity_id
_entity_poly.type
_entity_poly.pdbx_seq_one_letter_code
_entity_poly.pdbx_strand_id
1 'polypeptide(L)'
;MFKYKREINNYEQAKQIEYDFTDNSKVCFCTAGNLQTKKPYHGMYIKDSKVLLENLVETFETDTTTYKIVELETKNKELTAREYVTNIDLDNNLFEYSFADLSYSKRFAFEEQNGTLCIEYIIKNNSRSDVKFKVIPLITYRDYYNMKNKSMLKFNQRDTDDGTFVALSVLNQENIVLKSDKMRWDNDNNVLKDVKHELITKDYKKDIYFEDLVICGNFCAVIKGLSETKLYVYISYKDIDIENFNTLDIFNNIETRNKNITFDVDENFVELIDLSKSMLNTHFKDLMISTIPYRKQYNDEYLKLLPEISEKQLNEDIEELINITRSIEGQYLYYKKVKEAKVTVLNVYKIIKEMSKLELTEHQKERLNVLKLWYIESVNRVLQKEGRIELYMDSIKDILYYFIEPENRATCFKTIEITALMLNAVKIYLNILTWIGDSDKQMEIQEEYFSDLIKREFWVKEKNIMKRDLREEEQYANVEMLYTLSLSFPCVSDDIPNKILDTVFKELYTPYGLRMTSKTSTKYDGLIYPKYMAHFIKANLRLTGITRASQKIAFNLVKELLQDVGKYVNGGTKKIYSDRGIAIDSMSYDILTNAEMVRLYHMFM
;
A
#
# COMPACT_ATOMS: atom_id res chain seq x y z
N MET A 1 -10.69 -9.24 23.96
CA MET A 1 -9.52 -9.21 23.10
C MET A 1 -9.81 -10.19 21.98
N PHE A 2 -10.18 -9.70 20.81
CA PHE A 2 -10.51 -10.54 19.69
C PHE A 2 -9.24 -10.72 18.87
N LYS A 3 -8.85 -11.97 18.65
CA LYS A 3 -7.81 -12.33 17.71
C LYS A 3 -8.49 -12.67 16.41
N TYR A 4 -8.24 -11.91 15.36
CA TYR A 4 -8.64 -12.27 14.02
C TYR A 4 -7.79 -13.47 13.61
N LYS A 5 -8.27 -14.66 13.96
CA LYS A 5 -7.75 -15.91 13.42
C LYS A 5 -8.49 -16.19 12.13
N ARG A 6 -7.86 -15.94 11.03
CA ARG A 6 -8.33 -16.51 9.78
C ARG A 6 -7.87 -17.96 9.74
N GLU A 7 -8.75 -18.87 10.14
CA GLU A 7 -8.52 -20.29 9.94
C GLU A 7 -8.59 -20.56 8.45
N ILE A 8 -7.45 -20.87 7.86
CA ILE A 8 -7.38 -21.31 6.48
C ILE A 8 -7.51 -22.83 6.54
N ASN A 9 -8.75 -23.29 6.37
CA ASN A 9 -9.09 -24.70 6.51
C ASN A 9 -8.86 -25.51 5.24
N ASN A 10 -8.51 -24.85 4.11
CA ASN A 10 -8.26 -25.55 2.87
C ASN A 10 -7.33 -24.76 1.92
N TYR A 11 -6.74 -25.51 1.00
CA TYR A 11 -5.82 -25.02 -0.02
C TYR A 11 -6.38 -23.87 -0.87
N GLU A 12 -7.64 -23.95 -1.28
CA GLU A 12 -8.25 -22.93 -2.15
C GLU A 12 -8.36 -21.57 -1.46
N GLN A 13 -8.62 -21.56 -0.16
CA GLN A 13 -8.62 -20.31 0.62
C GLN A 13 -7.20 -19.74 0.75
N ALA A 14 -6.21 -20.58 1.05
CA ALA A 14 -4.82 -20.17 1.16
C ALA A 14 -4.30 -19.59 -0.16
N LYS A 15 -4.68 -20.17 -1.30
CA LYS A 15 -4.27 -19.76 -2.64
C LYS A 15 -4.71 -18.33 -3.01
N GLN A 16 -5.80 -17.84 -2.43
CA GLN A 16 -6.36 -16.52 -2.75
C GLN A 16 -5.67 -15.36 -2.02
N ILE A 17 -4.88 -15.65 -0.98
CA ILE A 17 -4.34 -14.60 -0.11
C ILE A 17 -2.94 -14.21 -0.55
N GLU A 18 -2.75 -12.92 -0.78
CA GLU A 18 -1.43 -12.30 -0.91
C GLU A 18 -1.04 -11.70 0.45
N TYR A 19 0.15 -12.05 0.91
CA TYR A 19 0.66 -11.58 2.20
C TYR A 19 1.74 -10.55 1.97
N ASP A 20 1.51 -9.37 2.47
CA ASP A 20 2.46 -8.27 2.48
C ASP A 20 2.61 -7.79 3.92
N PHE A 21 3.77 -8.03 4.49
CA PHE A 21 4.10 -7.60 5.84
C PHE A 21 5.09 -6.47 5.77
N THR A 22 4.72 -5.39 6.38
CA THR A 22 5.59 -4.25 6.52
C THR A 22 5.65 -3.86 7.98
N ASP A 23 6.80 -3.51 8.44
CA ASP A 23 7.00 -2.93 9.74
C ASP A 23 7.46 -1.47 9.63
N ASN A 24 7.53 -0.81 10.74
CA ASN A 24 8.08 0.53 10.92
C ASN A 24 9.55 0.69 10.50
N SER A 25 10.23 -0.41 10.22
CA SER A 25 11.51 -0.42 9.52
C SER A 25 11.27 -0.12 8.04
N LYS A 26 12.27 0.38 7.34
CA LYS A 26 12.25 0.63 5.88
C LYS A 26 12.21 -0.66 5.05
N VAL A 27 11.71 -1.72 5.62
CA VAL A 27 11.79 -3.07 5.07
C VAL A 27 10.40 -3.65 4.93
N CYS A 28 10.09 -4.22 3.78
CA CYS A 28 8.85 -4.95 3.55
C CYS A 28 9.13 -6.32 2.93
N PHE A 29 8.20 -7.24 3.07
CA PHE A 29 8.33 -8.59 2.54
C PHE A 29 6.99 -9.24 2.25
N CYS A 30 6.99 -10.21 1.34
CA CYS A 30 5.86 -11.10 1.09
C CYS A 30 6.16 -12.50 1.62
N THR A 31 5.17 -13.17 2.17
CA THR A 31 5.36 -14.43 2.89
C THR A 31 4.38 -15.53 2.49
N ALA A 32 4.14 -16.47 3.41
CA ALA A 32 3.44 -17.72 3.27
C ALA A 32 4.21 -18.79 2.48
N GLY A 33 5.53 -18.69 2.48
CA GLY A 33 6.38 -19.60 1.70
C GLY A 33 6.30 -19.38 0.19
N ASN A 34 5.70 -18.26 -0.23
CA ASN A 34 5.46 -17.99 -1.64
C ASN A 34 6.65 -17.29 -2.26
N LEU A 35 7.19 -17.90 -3.31
CA LEU A 35 7.99 -17.22 -4.28
C LEU A 35 7.07 -16.73 -5.40
N GLN A 36 6.51 -15.54 -5.26
CA GLN A 36 5.67 -14.98 -6.30
C GLN A 36 6.53 -14.26 -7.32
N THR A 37 6.93 -15.00 -8.32
CA THR A 37 7.87 -14.55 -9.34
C THR A 37 7.27 -13.66 -10.41
N LYS A 38 5.96 -13.53 -10.44
CA LYS A 38 5.26 -12.75 -11.47
C LYS A 38 5.15 -11.27 -11.18
N LYS A 39 5.48 -10.85 -9.96
CA LYS A 39 5.31 -9.45 -9.53
C LYS A 39 6.64 -8.87 -9.06
N PRO A 40 7.09 -7.76 -9.65
CA PRO A 40 8.40 -7.17 -9.33
C PRO A 40 8.56 -6.74 -7.88
N TYR A 41 7.47 -6.49 -7.21
CA TYR A 41 7.41 -5.98 -5.86
C TYR A 41 7.42 -7.04 -4.76
N HIS A 42 7.61 -8.30 -5.11
CA HIS A 42 7.78 -9.36 -4.13
C HIS A 42 9.23 -9.48 -3.70
N GLY A 43 9.43 -9.70 -2.44
CA GLY A 43 10.71 -9.94 -1.81
C GLY A 43 10.54 -10.06 -0.31
N MET A 44 11.35 -10.89 0.31
CA MET A 44 11.27 -11.12 1.75
C MET A 44 12.04 -10.07 2.54
N TYR A 45 13.15 -9.55 1.99
CA TYR A 45 13.91 -8.48 2.62
C TYR A 45 14.27 -7.40 1.62
N ILE A 46 13.67 -6.23 1.81
CA ILE A 46 13.78 -5.09 0.89
C ILE A 46 14.31 -3.89 1.66
N LYS A 47 15.36 -3.28 1.14
CA LYS A 47 15.97 -2.08 1.72
C LYS A 47 16.23 -1.04 0.64
N ASP A 48 15.85 0.21 0.89
CA ASP A 48 16.09 1.35 0.00
C ASP A 48 15.73 1.06 -1.47
N SER A 49 14.54 0.48 -1.68
CA SER A 49 14.04 0.05 -2.98
C SER A 49 14.85 -1.07 -3.68
N LYS A 50 15.72 -1.76 -2.94
CA LYS A 50 16.44 -2.95 -3.40
C LYS A 50 15.92 -4.19 -2.71
N VAL A 51 15.61 -5.22 -3.49
CA VAL A 51 15.32 -6.55 -2.96
C VAL A 51 16.65 -7.25 -2.73
N LEU A 52 16.94 -7.59 -1.50
CA LEU A 52 18.18 -8.26 -1.08
C LEU A 52 17.98 -9.75 -0.86
N LEU A 53 16.78 -10.14 -0.43
CA LEU A 53 16.38 -11.52 -0.27
C LEU A 53 15.00 -11.71 -0.92
N GLU A 54 14.92 -12.63 -1.87
CA GLU A 54 13.66 -12.93 -2.55
C GLU A 54 12.73 -13.74 -1.65
N ASN A 55 13.25 -14.84 -1.10
CA ASN A 55 12.51 -15.72 -0.21
C ASN A 55 13.46 -16.66 0.54
N LEU A 56 12.91 -17.48 1.45
CA LEU A 56 13.54 -18.63 2.06
C LEU A 56 12.81 -19.90 1.61
N VAL A 57 13.57 -20.90 1.20
CA VAL A 57 13.02 -22.24 0.92
C VAL A 57 13.31 -23.12 2.13
N GLU A 58 12.26 -23.53 2.82
CA GLU A 58 12.37 -24.51 3.89
C GLU A 58 12.26 -25.91 3.33
N THR A 59 13.15 -26.82 3.76
CA THR A 59 13.09 -28.23 3.40
C THR A 59 13.18 -29.12 4.63
N PHE A 60 12.42 -30.22 4.61
CA PHE A 60 12.42 -31.23 5.65
C PHE A 60 12.79 -32.58 5.01
N GLU A 61 13.97 -33.07 5.31
CA GLU A 61 14.49 -34.34 4.81
C GLU A 61 14.25 -35.46 5.86
N THR A 62 13.39 -36.40 5.49
CA THR A 62 13.16 -37.64 6.25
C THR A 62 13.92 -38.80 5.60
N ASP A 63 13.91 -39.97 6.19
CA ASP A 63 14.55 -41.17 5.62
C ASP A 63 13.98 -41.55 4.25
N THR A 64 12.74 -41.16 3.94
CA THR A 64 12.03 -41.61 2.73
C THR A 64 11.68 -40.46 1.75
N THR A 65 11.58 -39.24 2.23
CA THR A 65 11.01 -38.15 1.44
C THR A 65 11.60 -36.82 1.86
N THR A 66 11.74 -35.90 0.90
CA THR A 66 12.06 -34.49 1.15
C THR A 66 10.83 -33.63 0.85
N TYR A 67 10.35 -32.92 1.86
CA TYR A 67 9.30 -31.90 1.72
C TYR A 67 9.95 -30.56 1.47
N LYS A 68 9.49 -29.85 0.43
CA LYS A 68 9.95 -28.49 0.09
C LYS A 68 8.79 -27.54 0.30
N ILE A 69 8.97 -26.60 1.19
CA ILE A 69 7.97 -25.62 1.53
C ILE A 69 8.30 -24.32 0.80
N VAL A 70 7.76 -24.20 -0.40
CA VAL A 70 7.96 -23.05 -1.27
C VAL A 70 6.79 -22.96 -2.24
N GLU A 71 6.39 -21.76 -2.57
CA GLU A 71 5.42 -21.51 -3.63
C GLU A 71 6.18 -21.30 -4.93
N LEU A 72 6.12 -22.27 -5.81
CA LEU A 72 6.85 -22.25 -7.07
C LEU A 72 6.08 -22.99 -8.15
N GLU A 73 5.87 -22.34 -9.25
CA GLU A 73 5.34 -22.91 -10.46
C GLU A 73 6.48 -23.41 -11.36
N THR A 74 6.61 -24.70 -11.62
CA THR A 74 7.63 -25.27 -12.52
C THR A 74 7.00 -25.76 -13.83
N LYS A 75 7.82 -26.09 -14.86
CA LYS A 75 7.31 -26.65 -16.13
C LYS A 75 6.41 -27.86 -15.98
N ASN A 76 6.72 -28.69 -15.01
CA ASN A 76 6.11 -30.01 -14.87
C ASN A 76 5.27 -30.17 -13.61
N LYS A 77 5.41 -29.26 -12.66
CA LYS A 77 4.76 -29.35 -11.36
C LYS A 77 4.64 -27.98 -10.70
N GLU A 78 3.51 -27.70 -10.14
CA GLU A 78 3.31 -26.60 -9.21
C GLU A 78 3.78 -27.10 -7.82
N LEU A 79 4.78 -26.46 -7.24
CA LEU A 79 5.19 -26.66 -5.86
C LEU A 79 4.52 -25.57 -5.03
N THR A 80 3.71 -25.95 -4.06
CA THR A 80 2.95 -24.99 -3.29
C THR A 80 3.00 -25.28 -1.80
N ALA A 81 3.53 -24.33 -1.05
CA ALA A 81 3.50 -24.35 0.41
C ALA A 81 2.08 -24.25 0.97
N ARG A 82 1.17 -23.71 0.18
CA ARG A 82 -0.24 -23.49 0.57
C ARG A 82 -0.99 -24.78 0.84
N GLU A 83 -0.57 -25.89 0.22
CA GLU A 83 -1.14 -27.20 0.50
C GLU A 83 -0.94 -27.64 1.95
N TYR A 84 0.10 -27.14 2.61
CA TYR A 84 0.47 -27.54 3.96
C TYR A 84 0.05 -26.52 5.02
N VAL A 85 -0.43 -25.33 4.61
CA VAL A 85 -0.87 -24.30 5.54
C VAL A 85 -2.13 -24.74 6.28
N THR A 86 -2.07 -24.77 7.59
CA THR A 86 -3.20 -25.13 8.47
C THR A 86 -3.83 -23.93 9.16
N ASN A 87 -3.04 -22.90 9.43
CA ASN A 87 -3.53 -21.68 10.08
C ASN A 87 -2.66 -20.48 9.71
N ILE A 88 -3.26 -19.30 9.67
CA ILE A 88 -2.57 -18.02 9.55
C ILE A 88 -3.17 -17.07 10.58
N ASP A 89 -2.31 -16.60 11.49
CA ASP A 89 -2.63 -15.57 12.47
C ASP A 89 -1.94 -14.28 12.04
N LEU A 90 -2.72 -13.37 11.45
CA LEU A 90 -2.22 -12.12 10.90
C LEU A 90 -1.76 -11.14 11.98
N ASP A 91 -2.36 -11.20 13.16
CA ASP A 91 -2.01 -10.31 14.28
C ASP A 91 -0.59 -10.57 14.78
N ASN A 92 -0.18 -11.84 14.74
CA ASN A 92 1.13 -12.27 15.22
C ASN A 92 2.12 -12.57 14.09
N ASN A 93 1.77 -12.29 12.83
CA ASN A 93 2.56 -12.65 11.63
C ASN A 93 2.98 -14.13 11.65
N LEU A 94 2.07 -15.00 12.08
CA LEU A 94 2.31 -16.42 12.34
C LEU A 94 1.66 -17.28 11.25
N PHE A 95 2.43 -18.20 10.71
CA PHE A 95 1.99 -19.20 9.74
C PHE A 95 2.24 -20.59 10.29
N GLU A 96 1.23 -21.44 10.27
CA GLU A 96 1.31 -22.82 10.74
C GLU A 96 1.13 -23.79 9.58
N TYR A 97 1.96 -24.82 9.56
CA TYR A 97 2.01 -25.82 8.51
C TYR A 97 1.97 -27.22 9.12
N SER A 98 1.34 -28.16 8.40
CA SER A 98 1.31 -29.58 8.80
C SER A 98 1.39 -30.47 7.57
N PHE A 99 2.25 -31.47 7.62
CA PHE A 99 2.41 -32.50 6.59
C PHE A 99 3.03 -33.76 7.22
N ALA A 100 2.52 -34.91 6.85
CA ALA A 100 2.90 -36.20 7.46
C ALA A 100 2.89 -36.13 9.00
N ASP A 101 3.97 -36.56 9.66
CA ASP A 101 4.15 -36.49 11.12
C ASP A 101 4.85 -35.20 11.59
N LEU A 102 4.92 -34.21 10.74
CA LEU A 102 5.56 -32.93 11.02
C LEU A 102 4.54 -31.81 11.10
N SER A 103 4.72 -30.92 12.06
CA SER A 103 4.09 -29.63 12.07
C SER A 103 5.12 -28.57 12.41
N TYR A 104 5.03 -27.42 11.78
CA TYR A 104 5.86 -26.29 12.15
C TYR A 104 5.11 -24.97 12.01
N SER A 105 5.53 -24.03 12.80
CA SER A 105 5.12 -22.64 12.65
C SER A 105 6.31 -21.76 12.34
N LYS A 106 6.08 -20.73 11.54
CA LYS A 106 7.04 -19.64 11.35
C LYS A 106 6.38 -18.30 11.65
N ARG A 107 7.09 -17.46 12.36
CA ARG A 107 6.64 -16.14 12.77
C ARG A 107 7.68 -15.09 12.41
N PHE A 108 7.23 -13.96 11.93
CA PHE A 108 8.07 -12.86 11.44
C PHE A 108 7.97 -11.63 12.32
N ALA A 109 9.09 -11.01 12.61
CA ALA A 109 9.14 -9.72 13.29
C ALA A 109 10.32 -8.89 12.82
N PHE A 110 10.16 -7.57 12.78
CA PHE A 110 11.26 -6.65 12.54
C PHE A 110 11.70 -5.97 13.83
N GLU A 111 13.00 -5.92 14.03
CA GLU A 111 13.61 -5.04 15.02
C GLU A 111 13.71 -3.63 14.43
N GLU A 112 13.12 -2.64 15.12
CA GLU A 112 12.90 -1.30 14.56
C GLU A 112 14.18 -0.47 14.37
N GLN A 113 15.18 -0.65 15.24
CA GLN A 113 16.36 0.24 15.24
C GLN A 113 17.34 -0.09 14.11
N ASN A 114 17.51 -1.38 13.83
CA ASN A 114 18.49 -1.85 12.85
C ASN A 114 17.86 -2.43 11.60
N GLY A 115 16.52 -2.54 11.55
CA GLY A 115 15.82 -3.14 10.43
C GLY A 115 16.12 -4.63 10.27
N THR A 116 16.37 -5.34 11.36
CA THR A 116 16.64 -6.78 11.35
C THR A 116 15.34 -7.56 11.27
N LEU A 117 15.17 -8.38 10.24
CA LEU A 117 14.07 -9.34 10.15
C LEU A 117 14.44 -10.58 10.99
N CYS A 118 13.59 -10.87 11.97
CA CYS A 118 13.69 -12.07 12.80
C CYS A 118 12.63 -13.09 12.37
N ILE A 119 13.03 -14.31 12.14
CA ILE A 119 12.14 -15.41 11.80
C ILE A 119 12.29 -16.48 12.86
N GLU A 120 11.18 -16.76 13.55
CA GLU A 120 11.08 -17.84 14.53
C GLU A 120 10.47 -19.06 13.87
N TYR A 121 11.10 -20.21 14.02
CA TYR A 121 10.58 -21.52 13.65
C TYR A 121 10.34 -22.34 14.91
N ILE A 122 9.13 -22.88 15.08
CA ILE A 122 8.82 -23.90 16.09
C ILE A 122 8.44 -25.14 15.33
N ILE A 123 9.27 -26.19 15.41
CA ILE A 123 9.14 -27.42 14.64
C ILE A 123 8.85 -28.56 15.59
N LYS A 124 7.76 -29.26 15.35
CA LYS A 124 7.36 -30.47 16.10
C LYS A 124 7.46 -31.67 15.20
N ASN A 125 8.32 -32.60 15.57
CA ASN A 125 8.49 -33.89 14.92
C ASN A 125 7.79 -34.98 15.73
N ASN A 126 6.65 -35.45 15.26
CA ASN A 126 5.88 -36.53 15.91
C ASN A 126 6.32 -37.91 15.44
N SER A 127 7.25 -38.02 14.47
CA SER A 127 7.83 -39.29 14.05
C SER A 127 8.89 -39.78 15.06
N ARG A 128 9.28 -41.05 14.96
CA ARG A 128 10.39 -41.59 15.76
C ARG A 128 11.77 -41.34 15.16
N SER A 129 11.83 -41.00 13.88
CA SER A 129 13.08 -40.74 13.16
C SER A 129 13.46 -39.27 13.27
N ASP A 130 14.75 -38.97 13.25
CA ASP A 130 15.27 -37.62 13.15
C ASP A 130 14.97 -37.05 11.78
N VAL A 131 14.73 -35.75 11.71
CA VAL A 131 14.45 -35.04 10.46
C VAL A 131 15.48 -33.91 10.29
N LYS A 132 16.07 -33.81 9.11
CA LYS A 132 16.97 -32.72 8.80
C LYS A 132 16.18 -31.53 8.23
N PHE A 133 16.19 -30.43 8.95
CA PHE A 133 15.56 -29.18 8.55
C PHE A 133 16.60 -28.25 7.93
N LYS A 134 16.28 -27.67 6.79
CA LYS A 134 17.15 -26.70 6.12
C LYS A 134 16.37 -25.44 5.74
N VAL A 135 17.03 -24.30 5.86
CA VAL A 135 16.55 -23.00 5.38
C VAL A 135 17.51 -22.48 4.33
N ILE A 136 17.05 -22.39 3.09
CA ILE A 136 17.84 -22.00 1.91
C ILE A 136 17.47 -20.57 1.52
N PRO A 137 18.33 -19.59 1.73
CA PRO A 137 18.07 -18.20 1.31
C PRO A 137 18.23 -18.04 -0.20
N LEU A 138 17.23 -17.42 -0.82
CA LEU A 138 17.24 -17.02 -2.21
C LEU A 138 17.68 -15.56 -2.30
N ILE A 139 18.98 -15.34 -2.42
CA ILE A 139 19.57 -13.99 -2.38
C ILE A 139 19.51 -13.36 -3.75
N THR A 140 19.19 -12.07 -3.81
CA THR A 140 19.18 -11.26 -5.02
C THR A 140 19.68 -9.85 -4.70
N TYR A 141 19.95 -9.07 -5.74
CA TYR A 141 20.16 -7.63 -5.60
C TYR A 141 19.54 -6.96 -6.82
N ARG A 142 18.26 -6.76 -6.76
CA ARG A 142 17.52 -6.15 -7.84
C ARG A 142 16.82 -4.89 -7.40
N ASP A 143 16.62 -4.01 -8.34
CA ASP A 143 15.72 -2.90 -8.13
C ASP A 143 14.30 -3.43 -7.97
N TYR A 144 13.60 -2.91 -6.98
CA TYR A 144 12.23 -3.30 -6.71
C TYR A 144 11.27 -3.01 -7.88
N TYR A 145 11.62 -2.05 -8.72
CA TYR A 145 10.84 -1.66 -9.89
C TYR A 145 11.35 -2.22 -11.19
N ASN A 146 12.66 -2.36 -11.30
CA ASN A 146 13.31 -2.69 -12.55
C ASN A 146 13.94 -4.06 -12.48
N MET A 147 13.16 -5.05 -12.91
CA MET A 147 13.61 -6.43 -12.96
C MET A 147 14.66 -6.71 -14.02
N LYS A 148 15.01 -5.73 -14.83
CA LYS A 148 16.03 -5.87 -15.89
C LYS A 148 17.43 -5.45 -15.46
N ASN A 149 17.60 -4.90 -14.27
CA ASN A 149 18.92 -4.51 -13.78
C ASN A 149 19.71 -5.74 -13.38
N LYS A 150 20.60 -6.17 -14.25
CA LYS A 150 21.62 -7.19 -13.97
C LYS A 150 22.71 -6.55 -13.11
N SER A 151 22.56 -6.60 -11.80
CA SER A 151 23.65 -6.27 -10.91
C SER A 151 24.62 -7.43 -10.82
N MET A 152 25.92 -7.17 -11.05
CA MET A 152 26.95 -8.18 -10.80
C MET A 152 27.12 -8.35 -9.30
N LEU A 153 26.55 -9.43 -8.75
CA LEU A 153 26.76 -9.83 -7.37
C LEU A 153 28.09 -10.57 -7.24
N LYS A 154 28.99 -10.03 -6.45
CA LYS A 154 30.15 -10.77 -5.95
C LYS A 154 29.89 -11.13 -4.50
N PHE A 155 29.93 -12.41 -4.21
CA PHE A 155 29.79 -12.94 -2.86
C PHE A 155 31.17 -13.12 -2.24
N ASN A 156 31.39 -12.51 -1.09
CA ASN A 156 32.45 -12.88 -0.19
C ASN A 156 31.80 -13.63 0.98
N GLN A 157 31.98 -14.93 1.00
CA GLN A 157 31.64 -15.75 2.14
C GLN A 157 32.70 -15.49 3.23
N ARG A 158 32.29 -15.14 4.43
CA ARG A 158 33.10 -15.25 5.64
C ARG A 158 32.44 -16.30 6.50
N ASP A 159 33.06 -17.44 6.62
CA ASP A 159 32.73 -18.41 7.65
C ASP A 159 33.20 -17.80 8.97
N THR A 160 32.27 -17.51 9.85
CA THR A 160 32.54 -17.16 11.23
C THR A 160 32.15 -18.36 12.08
N ASP A 161 32.79 -18.55 13.24
CA ASP A 161 32.53 -19.67 14.15
C ASP A 161 31.06 -19.72 14.63
N ASP A 162 30.31 -18.62 14.46
CA ASP A 162 28.90 -18.45 14.83
C ASP A 162 27.90 -18.66 13.67
N GLY A 163 28.35 -19.15 12.51
CA GLY A 163 27.48 -19.46 11.38
C GLY A 163 27.00 -18.23 10.59
N THR A 164 27.72 -17.14 10.61
CA THR A 164 27.37 -15.91 9.90
C THR A 164 27.73 -16.01 8.43
N PHE A 165 26.77 -15.64 7.59
CA PHE A 165 26.98 -15.48 6.15
C PHE A 165 26.82 -14.02 5.76
N VAL A 166 27.75 -13.49 4.96
CA VAL A 166 27.73 -12.10 4.47
C VAL A 166 27.78 -12.09 2.96
N ALA A 167 26.76 -11.54 2.32
CA ALA A 167 26.74 -11.27 0.90
C ALA A 167 26.98 -9.78 0.64
N LEU A 168 27.94 -9.48 -0.25
CA LEU A 168 28.31 -8.11 -0.60
C LEU A 168 27.89 -7.79 -2.02
N SER A 169 27.23 -6.66 -2.23
CA SER A 169 27.08 -6.08 -3.56
C SER A 169 28.33 -5.32 -3.97
N VAL A 170 28.82 -5.56 -5.18
CA VAL A 170 30.04 -4.89 -5.69
C VAL A 170 29.82 -3.42 -5.98
N LEU A 171 28.62 -3.04 -6.40
CA LEU A 171 28.34 -1.69 -6.89
C LEU A 171 28.08 -0.68 -5.77
N ASN A 172 27.47 -1.10 -4.64
CA ASN A 172 27.02 -0.17 -3.61
C ASN A 172 27.49 -0.51 -2.18
N GLN A 173 28.36 -1.50 -2.02
CA GLN A 173 28.86 -1.95 -0.70
C GLN A 173 27.74 -2.31 0.30
N GLU A 174 26.55 -2.63 -0.19
CA GLU A 174 25.48 -3.09 0.67
C GLU A 174 25.64 -4.57 0.99
N ASN A 175 25.54 -4.88 2.28
CA ASN A 175 25.69 -6.22 2.80
C ASN A 175 24.31 -6.81 3.10
N ILE A 176 24.15 -8.08 2.88
CA ILE A 176 23.12 -8.86 3.56
C ILE A 176 23.80 -9.81 4.54
N VAL A 177 23.36 -9.77 5.77
CA VAL A 177 23.88 -10.62 6.85
C VAL A 177 22.77 -11.58 7.24
N LEU A 178 23.10 -12.87 7.24
CA LEU A 178 22.21 -13.94 7.66
C LEU A 178 22.86 -14.65 8.83
N LYS A 179 22.13 -14.79 9.95
CA LYS A 179 22.59 -15.47 11.16
C LYS A 179 21.52 -16.43 11.69
N SER A 180 21.95 -17.43 12.45
CA SER A 180 21.07 -18.29 13.25
C SER A 180 21.73 -18.61 14.58
N ASP A 181 20.94 -18.73 15.63
CA ASP A 181 21.41 -19.08 16.98
C ASP A 181 21.74 -20.58 17.17
N LYS A 182 21.04 -21.46 16.44
CA LYS A 182 21.14 -22.92 16.65
C LYS A 182 21.32 -23.73 15.38
N MET A 183 21.30 -23.11 14.22
CA MET A 183 21.50 -23.79 12.95
C MET A 183 22.93 -23.58 12.47
N ARG A 184 23.52 -24.61 11.86
CA ARG A 184 24.83 -24.54 11.24
C ARG A 184 24.70 -24.15 9.79
N TRP A 185 25.64 -23.37 9.29
CA TRP A 185 25.75 -23.09 7.87
C TRP A 185 26.40 -24.26 7.15
N ASP A 186 25.78 -24.71 6.07
CA ASP A 186 26.24 -25.80 5.22
C ASP A 186 26.34 -25.31 3.77
N ASN A 187 27.51 -25.48 3.16
CA ASN A 187 27.80 -25.16 1.79
C ASN A 187 27.47 -26.32 0.82
N ASP A 188 26.64 -27.27 1.23
CA ASP A 188 26.29 -28.41 0.37
C ASP A 188 25.65 -27.96 -0.94
N ASN A 189 26.42 -28.10 -2.01
CA ASN A 189 26.05 -27.67 -3.36
C ASN A 189 24.99 -28.56 -4.03
N ASN A 190 24.65 -29.72 -3.50
CA ASN A 190 23.76 -30.66 -4.19
C ASN A 190 22.30 -30.24 -4.04
N VAL A 191 21.86 -29.85 -2.83
CA VAL A 191 20.51 -29.28 -2.61
C VAL A 191 20.31 -27.99 -3.42
N LEU A 192 21.39 -27.24 -3.58
CA LEU A 192 21.40 -25.98 -4.33
C LEU A 192 21.20 -26.19 -5.82
N LYS A 193 21.80 -27.26 -6.39
CA LYS A 193 21.62 -27.61 -7.80
C LYS A 193 20.19 -27.97 -8.12
N ASP A 194 19.55 -28.74 -7.24
CA ASP A 194 18.17 -29.20 -7.44
C ASP A 194 17.19 -28.02 -7.33
N VAL A 195 17.30 -27.19 -6.30
CA VAL A 195 16.46 -26.00 -6.14
C VAL A 195 16.68 -25.04 -7.30
N LYS A 196 17.93 -24.75 -7.66
CA LYS A 196 18.26 -23.89 -8.79
C LYS A 196 17.80 -24.47 -10.12
N HIS A 197 17.89 -25.78 -10.31
CA HIS A 197 17.41 -26.46 -11.51
C HIS A 197 15.88 -26.41 -11.60
N GLU A 198 15.17 -26.65 -10.53
CA GLU A 198 13.71 -26.52 -10.46
C GLU A 198 13.26 -25.07 -10.71
N LEU A 199 13.97 -24.08 -10.17
CA LEU A 199 13.71 -22.67 -10.36
C LEU A 199 13.99 -22.19 -11.81
N ILE A 200 15.05 -22.67 -12.43
CA ILE A 200 15.53 -22.21 -13.76
C ILE A 200 14.84 -22.96 -14.90
N THR A 201 14.36 -24.17 -14.71
CA THR A 201 13.79 -24.99 -15.79
C THR A 201 12.42 -24.55 -16.26
N LYS A 202 11.79 -23.61 -15.61
CA LYS A 202 10.54 -23.06 -16.10
C LYS A 202 10.77 -22.09 -17.24
N ASP A 203 10.17 -22.42 -18.38
CA ASP A 203 10.07 -21.56 -19.54
C ASP A 203 9.04 -20.44 -19.28
N TYR A 204 9.35 -19.57 -18.35
CA TYR A 204 8.70 -18.27 -18.33
C TYR A 204 9.22 -17.53 -19.56
N LYS A 205 8.48 -17.59 -20.64
CA LYS A 205 8.77 -16.74 -21.80
C LYS A 205 9.01 -15.32 -21.28
N LYS A 206 10.30 -14.99 -21.00
CA LYS A 206 10.84 -13.68 -20.62
C LYS A 206 10.77 -13.23 -19.15
N ASP A 207 10.49 -14.07 -18.19
CA ASP A 207 10.66 -13.67 -16.79
C ASP A 207 12.12 -13.84 -16.37
N ILE A 208 12.83 -12.73 -16.34
CA ILE A 208 14.28 -12.58 -16.13
C ILE A 208 14.67 -12.78 -14.64
N TYR A 209 13.72 -13.05 -13.80
CA TYR A 209 13.84 -13.01 -12.33
C TYR A 209 14.82 -13.99 -11.73
N PHE A 210 14.98 -15.14 -12.38
CA PHE A 210 15.81 -16.21 -11.84
C PHE A 210 17.27 -16.15 -12.28
N GLU A 211 17.60 -15.35 -13.28
CA GLU A 211 18.99 -15.23 -13.73
C GLU A 211 19.89 -14.56 -12.66
N ASP A 212 19.30 -13.75 -11.76
CA ASP A 212 20.02 -13.00 -10.75
C ASP A 212 19.93 -13.62 -9.33
N LEU A 213 19.22 -14.73 -9.16
CA LEU A 213 19.15 -15.42 -7.87
C LEU A 213 20.46 -16.17 -7.58
N VAL A 214 20.98 -15.93 -6.39
CA VAL A 214 22.16 -16.63 -5.91
C VAL A 214 21.80 -17.43 -4.65
N ILE A 215 22.18 -18.69 -4.70
CA ILE A 215 22.05 -19.64 -3.60
C ILE A 215 23.46 -20.01 -3.17
N CYS A 216 23.83 -19.69 -1.94
CA CYS A 216 25.21 -19.80 -1.46
C CYS A 216 25.40 -20.92 -0.46
N GLY A 217 24.32 -21.43 0.11
CA GLY A 217 24.33 -22.42 1.16
C GLY A 217 22.97 -22.48 1.85
N ASN A 218 22.93 -23.12 2.99
CA ASN A 218 21.71 -23.26 3.78
C ASN A 218 22.03 -23.29 5.28
N PHE A 219 21.09 -22.85 6.10
CA PHE A 219 21.10 -23.16 7.51
C PHE A 219 20.52 -24.57 7.71
N CYS A 220 21.16 -25.37 8.55
CA CYS A 220 20.79 -26.75 8.77
C CYS A 220 20.70 -27.08 10.27
N ALA A 221 19.65 -27.79 10.66
CA ALA A 221 19.49 -28.39 11.99
C ALA A 221 18.91 -29.79 11.90
N VAL A 222 19.19 -30.61 12.89
CA VAL A 222 18.57 -31.93 13.06
C VAL A 222 17.50 -31.85 14.13
N ILE A 223 16.26 -32.14 13.74
CA ILE A 223 15.10 -32.17 14.64
C ILE A 223 14.90 -33.61 15.10
N LYS A 224 15.10 -33.84 16.37
CA LYS A 224 15.01 -35.19 16.95
C LYS A 224 13.60 -35.75 16.83
N GLY A 225 13.51 -37.09 16.70
CA GLY A 225 12.22 -37.78 16.75
C GLY A 225 11.50 -37.53 18.07
N LEU A 226 10.18 -37.40 18.03
CA LEU A 226 9.30 -37.15 19.18
C LEU A 226 9.70 -35.89 19.98
N SER A 227 10.17 -34.86 19.31
CA SER A 227 10.62 -33.60 19.94
C SER A 227 10.01 -32.38 19.31
N GLU A 228 10.07 -31.27 20.07
CA GLU A 228 9.79 -29.93 19.60
C GLU A 228 11.08 -29.08 19.70
N THR A 229 11.39 -28.34 18.66
CA THR A 229 12.60 -27.53 18.57
C THR A 229 12.25 -26.12 18.13
N LYS A 230 12.83 -25.14 18.81
CA LYS A 230 12.69 -23.71 18.48
C LYS A 230 14.01 -23.17 17.94
N LEU A 231 13.93 -22.55 16.75
CA LEU A 231 15.06 -22.03 15.99
C LEU A 231 14.77 -20.59 15.54
N TYR A 232 15.83 -19.81 15.35
CA TYR A 232 15.73 -18.47 14.85
C TYR A 232 16.65 -18.24 13.64
N VAL A 233 16.18 -17.45 12.67
CA VAL A 233 16.98 -16.92 11.57
C VAL A 233 16.84 -15.41 11.57
N TYR A 234 17.97 -14.72 11.49
CA TYR A 234 18.06 -13.27 11.48
C TYR A 234 18.60 -12.79 10.13
N ILE A 235 17.98 -11.77 9.57
CA ILE A 235 18.34 -11.18 8.28
C ILE A 235 18.48 -9.69 8.45
N SER A 236 19.64 -9.13 8.11
CA SER A 236 19.93 -7.70 8.24
C SER A 236 20.86 -7.22 7.14
N TYR A 237 20.93 -5.93 6.95
CA TYR A 237 21.95 -5.26 6.12
C TYR A 237 23.18 -4.83 6.92
N LYS A 238 23.16 -5.02 8.25
CA LYS A 238 24.25 -4.74 9.18
C LYS A 238 24.64 -6.01 9.94
N ASP A 239 25.81 -6.01 10.49
CA ASP A 239 26.19 -7.08 11.40
C ASP A 239 25.30 -7.10 12.64
N ILE A 240 24.93 -8.30 13.09
CA ILE A 240 23.96 -8.54 14.16
C ILE A 240 24.70 -9.16 15.33
N ASP A 241 24.64 -8.51 16.48
CA ASP A 241 25.07 -9.09 17.74
C ASP A 241 23.91 -9.89 18.34
N ILE A 242 23.88 -11.21 18.06
CA ILE A 242 22.80 -12.10 18.51
C ILE A 242 22.78 -12.25 20.03
N GLU A 243 23.93 -12.17 20.70
CA GLU A 243 24.01 -12.36 22.17
C GLU A 243 23.29 -11.25 22.93
N ASN A 244 23.32 -10.04 22.40
CA ASN A 244 22.65 -8.88 22.97
C ASN A 244 21.26 -8.60 22.35
N PHE A 245 20.80 -9.49 21.47
CA PHE A 245 19.54 -9.32 20.75
C PHE A 245 18.37 -9.92 21.51
N ASN A 246 17.52 -9.08 22.10
CA ASN A 246 16.36 -9.57 22.86
C ASN A 246 15.22 -9.97 21.94
N THR A 247 15.33 -11.17 21.38
CA THR A 247 14.36 -11.75 20.43
C THR A 247 12.96 -11.85 21.03
N LEU A 248 12.82 -12.14 22.33
CA LEU A 248 11.53 -12.27 22.99
C LEU A 248 10.78 -10.93 23.03
N ASP A 249 11.47 -9.82 23.26
CA ASP A 249 10.84 -8.51 23.32
C ASP A 249 10.30 -8.08 21.94
N ILE A 250 10.99 -8.47 20.86
CA ILE A 250 10.55 -8.14 19.50
C ILE A 250 9.21 -8.80 19.19
N PHE A 251 9.07 -10.10 19.51
CA PHE A 251 7.83 -10.81 19.28
C PHE A 251 6.72 -10.41 20.26
N ASN A 252 7.04 -10.08 21.52
CA ASN A 252 6.09 -9.58 22.51
C ASN A 252 5.56 -8.19 22.17
N ASN A 253 6.37 -7.35 21.55
CA ASN A 253 5.94 -6.03 21.11
C ASN A 253 4.87 -6.06 20.01
N ILE A 254 4.83 -7.11 19.19
CA ILE A 254 3.73 -7.33 18.24
C ILE A 254 2.40 -7.54 18.99
N GLU A 255 2.39 -8.31 20.06
CA GLU A 255 1.20 -8.57 20.87
C GLU A 255 0.67 -7.33 21.60
N THR A 256 1.55 -6.42 22.00
CA THR A 256 1.14 -5.21 22.75
C THR A 256 0.60 -4.09 21.87
N ARG A 257 0.99 -4.03 20.58
CA ARG A 257 0.51 -3.01 19.63
C ARG A 257 -0.99 -3.09 19.36
N ASN A 258 -1.58 -4.27 19.47
CA ASN A 258 -2.97 -4.54 19.10
C ASN A 258 -3.97 -4.34 20.26
N LYS A 259 -3.55 -3.87 21.44
CA LYS A 259 -4.35 -3.91 22.68
C LYS A 259 -5.29 -2.73 22.97
N ASN A 260 -5.32 -1.67 22.21
CA ASN A 260 -5.89 -0.39 22.70
C ASN A 260 -7.08 0.20 21.92
N ILE A 261 -8.08 -0.58 21.48
CA ILE A 261 -9.30 0.04 20.94
C ILE A 261 -10.55 -0.69 21.42
N THR A 262 -11.43 0.04 22.13
CA THR A 262 -12.77 -0.40 22.53
C THR A 262 -13.83 0.40 21.78
N PHE A 263 -14.71 -0.23 21.01
CA PHE A 263 -15.87 0.40 20.39
C PHE A 263 -17.08 -0.54 20.27
N ASP A 264 -18.25 0.09 20.28
CA ASP A 264 -19.60 -0.52 20.19
C ASP A 264 -20.02 -0.83 18.74
N VAL A 265 -19.07 -1.23 17.89
CA VAL A 265 -19.28 -1.62 16.49
C VAL A 265 -19.01 -3.11 16.35
N ASP A 266 -19.59 -3.75 15.33
CA ASP A 266 -19.34 -5.16 15.00
C ASP A 266 -17.84 -5.47 15.09
N GLU A 267 -17.47 -6.39 15.97
CA GLU A 267 -16.10 -6.66 16.39
C GLU A 267 -15.18 -6.98 15.20
N ASN A 268 -15.68 -7.73 14.23
CA ASN A 268 -14.93 -8.04 12.99
C ASN A 268 -14.59 -6.80 12.16
N PHE A 269 -15.44 -5.80 12.21
CA PHE A 269 -15.21 -4.55 11.49
C PHE A 269 -14.06 -3.74 12.09
N VAL A 270 -13.98 -3.66 13.41
CA VAL A 270 -12.90 -2.93 14.10
C VAL A 270 -11.54 -3.58 13.80
N GLU A 271 -11.44 -4.91 13.85
CA GLU A 271 -10.20 -5.63 13.55
C GLU A 271 -9.70 -5.39 12.12
N LEU A 272 -10.60 -5.47 11.15
CA LEU A 272 -10.25 -5.26 9.73
C LEU A 272 -9.72 -3.85 9.48
N ILE A 273 -10.29 -2.84 10.15
CA ILE A 273 -9.81 -1.47 10.06
C ILE A 273 -8.46 -1.29 10.75
N ASP A 274 -8.23 -1.93 11.87
CA ASP A 274 -6.96 -1.86 12.58
C ASP A 274 -5.82 -2.52 11.80
N LEU A 275 -6.11 -3.60 11.08
CA LEU A 275 -5.16 -4.17 10.11
C LEU A 275 -4.83 -3.18 8.99
N SER A 276 -5.84 -2.53 8.40
CA SER A 276 -5.62 -1.50 7.38
C SER A 276 -4.80 -0.33 7.92
N LYS A 277 -5.05 0.09 9.16
CA LYS A 277 -4.25 1.13 9.84
C LYS A 277 -2.82 0.68 10.05
N SER A 278 -2.60 -0.56 10.49
CA SER A 278 -1.25 -1.09 10.69
C SER A 278 -0.45 -1.07 9.39
N MET A 279 -1.06 -1.50 8.28
CA MET A 279 -0.45 -1.46 6.95
C MET A 279 -0.11 -0.03 6.53
N LEU A 280 -1.05 0.91 6.68
CA LEU A 280 -0.79 2.32 6.43
C LEU A 280 0.37 2.83 7.29
N ASN A 281 0.39 2.50 8.59
CA ASN A 281 1.43 2.92 9.51
C ASN A 281 2.82 2.53 9.04
N THR A 282 2.97 1.31 8.62
CA THR A 282 4.25 0.78 8.17
C THR A 282 4.74 1.49 6.91
N HIS A 283 3.81 1.86 6.05
CA HIS A 283 4.13 2.47 4.77
C HIS A 283 4.35 3.97 4.82
N PHE A 284 3.93 4.63 5.88
CA PHE A 284 3.98 6.08 5.98
C PHE A 284 5.06 6.65 6.88
N LYS A 285 5.83 5.83 7.52
CA LYS A 285 6.86 6.30 8.46
C LYS A 285 7.96 7.11 7.77
N ASP A 286 8.25 6.80 6.53
CA ASP A 286 9.12 7.61 5.67
C ASP A 286 8.27 8.29 4.60
N LEU A 287 7.78 9.40 4.94
CA LEU A 287 6.91 10.22 4.08
C LEU A 287 7.60 10.92 2.91
N MET A 288 8.78 10.53 2.65
CA MET A 288 9.42 10.78 1.35
C MET A 288 9.19 9.62 0.39
N ILE A 289 8.37 9.06 0.64
CA ILE A 289 7.33 8.20 0.38
C ILE A 289 7.44 7.41 -0.80
N SER A 290 7.27 6.46 -0.42
CA SER A 290 7.14 5.31 -1.19
C SER A 290 5.70 4.90 -1.23
N THR A 291 5.16 4.69 -2.34
CA THR A 291 4.00 3.88 -2.50
C THR A 291 4.46 2.46 -2.55
N ILE A 292 3.99 1.62 -1.70
CA ILE A 292 4.20 0.21 -1.87
C ILE A 292 3.45 -0.22 -3.11
N PRO A 293 4.03 -1.01 -3.87
CA PRO A 293 5.36 -1.61 -3.81
C PRO A 293 6.42 -0.83 -4.56
N TYR A 294 6.12 0.27 -4.99
CA TYR A 294 6.89 1.05 -5.93
C TYR A 294 7.27 2.35 -5.33
N ARG A 295 8.50 2.41 -4.91
CA ARG A 295 8.74 3.55 -4.16
C ARG A 295 9.89 4.31 -4.63
N LYS A 296 9.57 5.29 -5.43
CA LYS A 296 10.41 6.43 -5.57
C LYS A 296 10.41 7.18 -4.26
N GLN A 297 11.57 7.39 -3.71
CA GLN A 297 11.74 8.40 -2.70
C GLN A 297 11.69 9.76 -3.39
N TYR A 298 10.64 10.50 -3.14
CA TYR A 298 10.51 11.88 -3.61
C TYR A 298 11.32 12.82 -2.68
N ASN A 299 12.64 12.68 -2.74
CA ASN A 299 13.61 13.41 -1.93
C ASN A 299 14.44 14.36 -2.79
N ASP A 300 15.45 14.98 -2.19
CA ASP A 300 16.35 15.89 -2.92
C ASP A 300 17.12 15.19 -4.06
N GLU A 301 17.33 13.86 -4.00
CA GLU A 301 17.92 13.07 -5.08
C GLU A 301 16.95 12.93 -6.25
N TYR A 302 15.68 12.65 -5.95
CA TYR A 302 14.63 12.64 -6.97
C TYR A 302 14.54 13.99 -7.69
N LEU A 303 14.60 15.09 -6.94
CA LEU A 303 14.54 16.44 -7.54
C LEU A 303 15.71 16.70 -8.50
N LYS A 304 16.89 16.15 -8.24
CA LYS A 304 18.05 16.25 -9.16
C LYS A 304 17.86 15.43 -10.44
N LEU A 305 17.18 14.29 -10.33
CA LEU A 305 16.91 13.40 -11.48
C LEU A 305 15.71 13.84 -12.31
N LEU A 306 14.88 14.72 -11.79
CA LEU A 306 13.63 15.15 -12.41
C LEU A 306 13.77 15.63 -13.86
N PRO A 307 14.82 16.39 -14.25
CA PRO A 307 15.01 16.82 -15.65
C PRO A 307 15.33 15.66 -16.61
N GLU A 308 15.78 14.51 -16.11
CA GLU A 308 16.19 13.35 -16.90
C GLU A 308 15.10 12.26 -16.95
N ILE A 309 13.99 12.46 -16.26
CA ILE A 309 12.90 11.48 -16.16
C ILE A 309 12.15 11.41 -17.51
N SER A 310 11.87 10.19 -17.97
CA SER A 310 11.08 10.01 -19.19
C SER A 310 9.65 10.52 -19.05
N GLU A 311 9.04 10.93 -20.16
CA GLU A 311 7.65 11.41 -20.19
C GLU A 311 6.68 10.41 -19.56
N LYS A 312 6.80 9.12 -19.89
CA LYS A 312 5.97 8.06 -19.30
C LYS A 312 6.12 8.00 -17.78
N GLN A 313 7.35 8.06 -17.29
CA GLN A 313 7.61 8.00 -15.87
C GLN A 313 7.11 9.24 -15.13
N LEU A 314 7.22 10.42 -15.74
CA LEU A 314 6.70 11.67 -15.18
C LEU A 314 5.17 11.62 -15.05
N ASN A 315 4.46 11.02 -16.01
CA ASN A 315 3.01 10.79 -15.92
C ASN A 315 2.66 9.90 -14.72
N GLU A 316 3.38 8.78 -14.57
CA GLU A 316 3.18 7.87 -13.44
C GLU A 316 3.47 8.57 -12.10
N ASP A 317 4.52 9.37 -12.02
CA ASP A 317 4.91 10.10 -10.80
C ASP A 317 3.88 11.16 -10.39
N ILE A 318 3.32 11.89 -11.34
CA ILE A 318 2.28 12.89 -11.05
C ILE A 318 1.03 12.20 -10.49
N GLU A 319 0.58 11.10 -11.10
CA GLU A 319 -0.57 10.33 -10.60
C GLU A 319 -0.31 9.74 -9.21
N GLU A 320 0.90 9.24 -8.98
CA GLU A 320 1.32 8.75 -7.68
C GLU A 320 1.29 9.86 -6.62
N LEU A 321 1.82 11.03 -6.92
CA LEU A 321 1.79 12.19 -6.03
C LEU A 321 0.36 12.66 -5.72
N ILE A 322 -0.55 12.62 -6.70
CA ILE A 322 -1.97 12.89 -6.47
C ILE A 322 -2.55 11.88 -5.46
N ASN A 323 -2.28 10.60 -5.63
CA ASN A 323 -2.77 9.55 -4.72
C ASN A 323 -2.20 9.72 -3.31
N ILE A 324 -0.91 10.03 -3.19
CA ILE A 324 -0.25 10.34 -1.92
C ILE A 324 -0.94 11.53 -1.24
N THR A 325 -1.10 12.61 -1.97
CA THR A 325 -1.68 13.86 -1.45
C THR A 325 -3.12 13.64 -0.97
N ARG A 326 -3.92 12.90 -1.73
CA ARG A 326 -5.28 12.51 -1.33
C ARG A 326 -5.31 11.61 -0.10
N SER A 327 -4.31 10.78 0.08
CA SER A 327 -4.23 9.84 1.21
C SER A 327 -3.87 10.51 2.55
N ILE A 328 -3.39 11.76 2.54
CA ILE A 328 -2.89 12.46 3.75
C ILE A 328 -3.95 12.55 4.86
N GLU A 329 -5.22 12.69 4.55
CA GLU A 329 -6.27 12.72 5.59
C GLU A 329 -6.38 11.38 6.31
N GLY A 330 -6.39 10.26 5.60
CA GLY A 330 -6.41 8.93 6.21
C GLY A 330 -5.18 8.69 7.08
N GLN A 331 -4.01 9.12 6.60
CA GLN A 331 -2.75 9.04 7.34
C GLN A 331 -2.83 9.83 8.64
N TYR A 332 -3.27 11.07 8.52
CA TYR A 332 -3.37 11.98 9.65
C TYR A 332 -4.33 11.45 10.72
N LEU A 333 -5.52 11.01 10.33
CA LEU A 333 -6.53 10.47 11.25
C LEU A 333 -6.00 9.28 12.03
N TYR A 334 -5.14 8.48 11.41
CA TYR A 334 -4.54 7.33 12.05
C TYR A 334 -3.48 7.69 13.10
N TYR A 335 -2.52 8.55 12.72
CA TYR A 335 -1.33 8.70 13.55
C TYR A 335 -1.50 9.62 14.75
N LYS A 336 -2.50 10.53 14.72
CA LYS A 336 -2.48 11.71 15.58
C LYS A 336 -1.12 12.43 15.58
N LYS A 337 -0.24 12.09 14.63
CA LYS A 337 1.12 12.59 14.49
C LYS A 337 1.16 13.61 13.37
N VAL A 338 0.78 14.82 13.71
CA VAL A 338 0.76 15.99 12.83
C VAL A 338 2.12 16.24 12.15
N LYS A 339 3.20 15.84 12.81
CA LYS A 339 4.57 16.16 12.37
C LYS A 339 4.94 15.50 11.04
N GLU A 340 4.56 14.26 10.84
CA GLU A 340 4.85 13.50 9.62
C GLU A 340 4.00 13.97 8.44
N ALA A 341 2.71 14.19 8.64
CA ALA A 341 1.84 14.75 7.60
C ALA A 341 2.32 16.12 7.12
N LYS A 342 2.81 16.95 8.04
CA LYS A 342 3.42 18.25 7.73
C LYS A 342 4.63 18.14 6.81
N VAL A 343 5.55 17.23 7.11
CA VAL A 343 6.75 17.03 6.29
C VAL A 343 6.35 16.63 4.87
N THR A 344 5.33 15.76 4.73
CA THR A 344 4.84 15.36 3.41
C THR A 344 4.28 16.52 2.63
N VAL A 345 3.38 17.27 3.23
CA VAL A 345 2.74 18.41 2.56
C VAL A 345 3.79 19.41 2.08
N LEU A 346 4.79 19.73 2.91
CA LEU A 346 5.88 20.62 2.52
C LEU A 346 6.74 20.07 1.37
N ASN A 347 7.01 18.77 1.38
CA ASN A 347 7.79 18.14 0.30
C ASN A 347 7.00 18.06 -1.01
N VAL A 348 5.71 17.76 -0.96
CA VAL A 348 4.85 17.82 -2.16
C VAL A 348 4.90 19.19 -2.82
N TYR A 349 4.87 20.26 -2.03
CA TYR A 349 4.98 21.61 -2.59
C TYR A 349 6.33 21.89 -3.28
N LYS A 350 7.44 21.45 -2.69
CA LYS A 350 8.76 21.55 -3.35
C LYS A 350 8.77 20.86 -4.70
N ILE A 351 8.21 19.64 -4.76
CA ILE A 351 8.16 18.84 -5.99
C ILE A 351 7.27 19.52 -7.03
N ILE A 352 6.10 20.04 -6.64
CA ILE A 352 5.22 20.82 -7.52
C ILE A 352 5.99 22.00 -8.14
N LYS A 353 6.77 22.73 -7.34
CA LYS A 353 7.57 23.85 -7.84
C LYS A 353 8.61 23.41 -8.87
N GLU A 354 9.32 22.33 -8.62
CA GLU A 354 10.33 21.84 -9.56
C GLU A 354 9.70 21.25 -10.82
N MET A 355 8.63 20.47 -10.71
CA MET A 355 7.89 19.96 -11.87
C MET A 355 7.31 21.09 -12.74
N SER A 356 6.87 22.18 -12.12
CA SER A 356 6.33 23.35 -12.86
C SER A 356 7.36 24.08 -13.73
N LYS A 357 8.67 23.80 -13.55
CA LYS A 357 9.75 24.36 -14.36
C LYS A 357 10.07 23.54 -15.63
N LEU A 358 9.52 22.31 -15.71
CA LEU A 358 9.78 21.43 -16.84
C LEU A 358 8.94 21.79 -18.06
N GLU A 359 9.40 21.38 -19.24
CA GLU A 359 8.57 21.37 -20.44
C GLU A 359 7.58 20.20 -20.37
N LEU A 360 6.33 20.51 -20.04
CA LEU A 360 5.26 19.54 -19.82
C LEU A 360 4.33 19.47 -21.03
N THR A 361 3.86 18.25 -21.34
CA THR A 361 2.74 18.06 -22.27
C THR A 361 1.45 18.66 -21.69
N GLU A 362 0.45 18.89 -22.51
CA GLU A 362 -0.85 19.42 -22.05
C GLU A 362 -1.50 18.51 -21.01
N HIS A 363 -1.40 17.19 -21.21
CA HIS A 363 -1.89 16.21 -20.24
C HIS A 363 -1.16 16.30 -18.88
N GLN A 364 0.17 16.41 -18.90
CA GLN A 364 0.97 16.56 -17.68
C GLN A 364 0.65 17.87 -16.95
N LYS A 365 0.48 18.98 -17.68
CA LYS A 365 0.06 20.26 -17.10
C LYS A 365 -1.30 20.13 -16.41
N GLU A 366 -2.28 19.49 -17.07
CA GLU A 366 -3.61 19.27 -16.52
C GLU A 366 -3.53 18.44 -15.22
N ARG A 367 -2.78 17.33 -15.20
CA ARG A 367 -2.62 16.50 -14.01
C ARG A 367 -1.81 17.19 -12.91
N LEU A 368 -0.77 17.92 -13.24
CA LEU A 368 -0.02 18.73 -12.27
C LEU A 368 -0.91 19.83 -11.64
N ASN A 369 -1.82 20.42 -12.39
CA ASN A 369 -2.80 21.36 -11.88
C ASN A 369 -3.79 20.71 -10.90
N VAL A 370 -4.21 19.48 -11.17
CA VAL A 370 -4.99 18.67 -10.21
C VAL A 370 -4.19 18.43 -8.94
N LEU A 371 -2.91 18.08 -9.04
CA LEU A 371 -2.03 17.90 -7.89
C LEU A 371 -1.89 19.18 -7.03
N LYS A 372 -1.72 20.35 -7.68
CA LYS A 372 -1.66 21.64 -6.98
C LYS A 372 -2.90 21.91 -6.13
N LEU A 373 -4.07 21.57 -6.65
CA LEU A 373 -5.34 21.82 -5.93
C LEU A 373 -5.60 20.77 -4.84
N TRP A 374 -5.26 19.51 -5.06
CA TRP A 374 -5.27 18.49 -4.00
C TRP A 374 -4.29 18.82 -2.86
N TYR A 375 -3.16 19.45 -3.19
CA TYR A 375 -2.24 19.95 -2.18
C TYR A 375 -2.93 20.95 -1.24
N ILE A 376 -3.70 21.92 -1.75
CA ILE A 376 -4.42 22.88 -0.90
C ILE A 376 -5.46 22.17 -0.01
N GLU A 377 -6.19 21.20 -0.55
CA GLU A 377 -7.13 20.40 0.24
C GLU A 377 -6.42 19.64 1.37
N SER A 378 -5.25 19.05 1.11
CA SER A 378 -4.47 18.37 2.13
C SER A 378 -3.89 19.32 3.17
N VAL A 379 -3.42 20.50 2.76
CA VAL A 379 -2.99 21.57 3.69
C VAL A 379 -4.12 21.93 4.66
N ASN A 380 -5.33 22.16 4.15
CA ASN A 380 -6.47 22.50 4.99
C ASN A 380 -6.72 21.46 6.09
N ARG A 381 -6.60 20.18 5.73
CA ARG A 381 -6.80 19.07 6.67
C ARG A 381 -5.72 18.99 7.76
N VAL A 382 -4.48 19.32 7.42
CA VAL A 382 -3.39 19.44 8.38
C VAL A 382 -3.57 20.66 9.26
N LEU A 383 -3.94 21.80 8.69
CA LEU A 383 -4.12 23.07 9.40
C LEU A 383 -5.22 23.01 10.47
N GLN A 384 -6.34 22.36 10.19
CA GLN A 384 -7.43 22.20 11.16
C GLN A 384 -6.97 21.59 12.50
N LYS A 385 -5.80 21.01 12.53
CA LYS A 385 -5.22 20.33 13.69
C LYS A 385 -3.97 21.01 14.26
N GLU A 386 -3.15 21.68 13.43
CA GLU A 386 -1.89 22.30 13.87
C GLU A 386 -1.96 23.80 14.16
N GLY A 387 -2.85 24.50 13.49
CA GLY A 387 -3.02 25.94 13.69
C GLY A 387 -1.88 26.83 13.21
N ARG A 388 -0.86 26.29 12.52
CA ARG A 388 0.29 27.06 12.01
C ARG A 388 0.08 27.48 10.57
N ILE A 389 -0.75 28.47 10.37
CA ILE A 389 -1.19 28.98 9.06
C ILE A 389 -0.01 29.57 8.27
N GLU A 390 0.88 30.26 8.93
CA GLU A 390 2.01 30.98 8.32
C GLU A 390 2.93 30.12 7.45
N LEU A 391 3.00 28.82 7.74
CA LEU A 391 3.86 27.90 6.98
C LEU A 391 3.35 27.57 5.57
N TYR A 392 2.08 27.76 5.34
CA TYR A 392 1.42 27.32 4.10
C TYR A 392 0.83 28.47 3.28
N MET A 393 0.71 29.63 3.86
CA MET A 393 0.00 30.76 3.27
C MET A 393 0.56 31.16 1.91
N ASP A 394 1.90 31.27 1.82
CA ASP A 394 2.57 31.64 0.57
C ASP A 394 2.33 30.58 -0.50
N SER A 395 2.40 29.31 -0.16
CA SER A 395 2.18 28.22 -1.12
C SER A 395 0.74 28.16 -1.63
N ILE A 396 -0.24 28.45 -0.77
CA ILE A 396 -1.65 28.53 -1.18
C ILE A 396 -1.85 29.73 -2.11
N LYS A 397 -1.32 30.88 -1.74
CA LYS A 397 -1.38 32.10 -2.57
C LYS A 397 -0.74 31.87 -3.94
N ASP A 398 0.50 31.39 -3.99
CA ASP A 398 1.21 31.13 -5.24
C ASP A 398 0.38 30.25 -6.19
N ILE A 399 -0.23 29.18 -5.66
CA ILE A 399 -1.06 28.29 -6.46
C ILE A 399 -2.35 28.97 -6.92
N LEU A 400 -3.08 29.64 -6.04
CA LEU A 400 -4.36 30.27 -6.39
C LEU A 400 -4.16 31.39 -7.41
N TYR A 401 -3.17 32.26 -7.20
CA TYR A 401 -2.88 33.36 -8.12
C TYR A 401 -2.42 32.87 -9.49
N TYR A 402 -1.66 31.75 -9.55
CA TYR A 402 -1.35 31.11 -10.84
C TYR A 402 -2.62 30.75 -11.62
N PHE A 403 -3.65 30.21 -10.97
CA PHE A 403 -4.88 29.78 -11.65
C PHE A 403 -5.78 30.92 -12.10
N ILE A 404 -5.74 32.08 -11.46
CA ILE A 404 -6.56 33.21 -11.83
C ILE A 404 -5.93 34.11 -12.89
N GLU A 405 -4.66 33.90 -13.24
CA GLU A 405 -4.05 34.55 -14.41
C GLU A 405 -4.87 34.26 -15.67
N PRO A 406 -5.13 35.27 -16.55
CA PRO A 406 -6.05 35.13 -17.68
C PRO A 406 -5.75 33.93 -18.60
N GLU A 407 -4.47 33.65 -18.85
CA GLU A 407 -4.01 32.56 -19.72
C GLU A 407 -4.33 31.20 -19.10
N ASN A 408 -4.02 30.99 -17.84
CA ASN A 408 -4.27 29.77 -17.12
C ASN A 408 -5.76 29.54 -16.87
N ARG A 409 -6.48 30.61 -16.51
CA ARG A 409 -7.92 30.57 -16.31
C ARG A 409 -8.69 30.11 -17.55
N ALA A 410 -8.28 30.54 -18.74
CA ALA A 410 -8.94 30.19 -19.99
C ALA A 410 -8.76 28.70 -20.37
N THR A 411 -7.68 28.07 -19.93
CA THR A 411 -7.29 26.70 -20.36
C THR A 411 -7.52 25.61 -19.33
N CYS A 412 -7.45 25.92 -18.01
CA CYS A 412 -7.40 24.89 -16.96
C CYS A 412 -8.77 24.25 -16.62
N PHE A 413 -9.87 25.02 -16.60
CA PHE A 413 -11.14 24.57 -16.00
C PHE A 413 -12.08 23.88 -16.99
N LYS A 414 -11.63 22.78 -17.56
CA LYS A 414 -12.38 21.97 -18.53
C LYS A 414 -13.07 20.76 -17.92
N THR A 415 -12.58 20.25 -16.76
CA THR A 415 -13.18 19.10 -16.08
C THR A 415 -13.83 19.50 -14.76
N ILE A 416 -14.82 18.73 -14.33
CA ILE A 416 -15.50 18.97 -13.05
C ILE A 416 -14.55 18.75 -11.87
N GLU A 417 -13.59 17.80 -11.97
CA GLU A 417 -12.59 17.57 -10.93
C GLU A 417 -11.82 18.83 -10.61
N ILE A 418 -11.15 19.43 -11.61
CA ILE A 418 -10.30 20.61 -11.39
C ILE A 418 -11.12 21.84 -10.98
N THR A 419 -12.35 21.98 -11.52
CA THR A 419 -13.20 23.13 -11.22
C THR A 419 -13.75 23.06 -9.80
N ALA A 420 -14.18 21.88 -9.35
CA ALA A 420 -14.62 21.67 -7.97
C ALA A 420 -13.47 21.83 -6.97
N LEU A 421 -12.29 21.31 -7.28
CA LEU A 421 -11.09 21.50 -6.46
C LEU A 421 -10.70 22.96 -6.36
N MET A 422 -10.79 23.73 -7.44
CA MET A 422 -10.48 25.16 -7.43
C MET A 422 -11.46 25.96 -6.55
N LEU A 423 -12.77 25.74 -6.72
CA LEU A 423 -13.75 26.42 -5.86
C LEU A 423 -13.53 26.07 -4.39
N ASN A 424 -13.27 24.81 -4.08
CA ASN A 424 -12.94 24.36 -2.73
C ASN A 424 -11.65 25.03 -2.21
N ALA A 425 -10.60 25.13 -3.04
CA ALA A 425 -9.34 25.77 -2.66
C ALA A 425 -9.50 27.27 -2.36
N VAL A 426 -10.30 27.98 -3.16
CA VAL A 426 -10.66 29.38 -2.90
C VAL A 426 -11.40 29.51 -1.56
N LYS A 427 -12.40 28.65 -1.31
CA LYS A 427 -13.14 28.65 -0.03
C LYS A 427 -12.24 28.35 1.17
N ILE A 428 -11.29 27.43 1.01
CA ILE A 428 -10.28 27.14 2.06
C ILE A 428 -9.47 28.41 2.37
N TYR A 429 -8.96 29.06 1.34
CA TYR A 429 -8.16 30.26 1.50
C TYR A 429 -8.94 31.39 2.18
N LEU A 430 -10.16 31.68 1.72
CA LEU A 430 -11.03 32.71 2.31
C LEU A 430 -11.39 32.38 3.78
N ASN A 431 -11.62 31.11 4.07
CA ASN A 431 -11.85 30.68 5.45
C ASN A 431 -10.61 30.89 6.34
N ILE A 432 -9.42 30.61 5.83
CA ILE A 432 -8.16 30.89 6.53
C ILE A 432 -8.01 32.40 6.78
N LEU A 433 -8.26 33.24 5.78
CA LEU A 433 -8.20 34.70 5.92
C LEU A 433 -9.15 35.19 7.01
N THR A 434 -10.37 34.65 7.04
CA THR A 434 -11.34 34.97 8.11
C THR A 434 -10.80 34.65 9.50
N TRP A 435 -10.07 33.52 9.67
CA TRP A 435 -9.48 33.17 10.97
C TRP A 435 -8.38 34.14 11.43
N ILE A 436 -7.63 34.71 10.48
CA ILE A 436 -6.58 35.68 10.81
C ILE A 436 -7.06 37.13 10.77
N GLY A 437 -8.35 37.37 10.49
CA GLY A 437 -8.95 38.70 10.43
C GLY A 437 -8.57 39.51 9.18
N ASP A 438 -8.26 38.81 8.08
CA ASP A 438 -7.88 39.40 6.77
C ASP A 438 -8.94 39.09 5.71
N SER A 439 -8.83 39.70 4.53
CA SER A 439 -9.76 39.54 3.40
C SER A 439 -9.05 39.68 2.07
N ASP A 440 -9.58 39.04 1.03
CA ASP A 440 -9.08 39.10 -0.33
C ASP A 440 -10.26 39.23 -1.32
N LYS A 441 -10.59 40.46 -1.69
CA LYS A 441 -11.71 40.76 -2.61
C LYS A 441 -11.57 40.07 -3.96
N GLN A 442 -10.35 39.90 -4.45
CA GLN A 442 -10.12 39.22 -5.72
C GLN A 442 -10.53 37.73 -5.63
N MET A 443 -10.21 37.08 -4.53
CA MET A 443 -10.60 35.68 -4.31
C MET A 443 -12.09 35.53 -4.00
N GLU A 444 -12.73 36.50 -3.34
CA GLU A 444 -14.20 36.51 -3.17
C GLU A 444 -14.92 36.54 -4.55
N ILE A 445 -14.44 37.36 -5.50
CA ILE A 445 -14.96 37.35 -6.87
C ILE A 445 -14.73 36.00 -7.57
N GLN A 446 -13.60 35.33 -7.30
CA GLN A 446 -13.34 34.00 -7.87
C GLN A 446 -14.26 32.93 -7.27
N GLU A 447 -14.61 33.00 -5.99
CA GLU A 447 -15.58 32.11 -5.39
C GLU A 447 -16.93 32.14 -6.11
N GLU A 448 -17.46 33.37 -6.35
CA GLU A 448 -18.70 33.56 -7.10
C GLU A 448 -18.58 33.02 -8.53
N TYR A 449 -17.49 33.40 -9.23
CA TYR A 449 -17.25 32.95 -10.59
C TYR A 449 -17.24 31.43 -10.75
N PHE A 450 -16.50 30.70 -9.91
CA PHE A 450 -16.42 29.23 -10.00
C PHE A 450 -17.70 28.54 -9.54
N SER A 451 -18.42 29.13 -8.58
CA SER A 451 -19.74 28.64 -8.18
C SER A 451 -20.73 28.72 -9.34
N ASP A 452 -20.75 29.85 -10.05
CA ASP A 452 -21.62 30.06 -11.22
C ASP A 452 -21.20 29.17 -12.39
N LEU A 453 -19.89 29.03 -12.64
CA LEU A 453 -19.35 28.17 -13.68
C LEU A 453 -19.83 26.70 -13.51
N ILE A 454 -19.74 26.17 -12.29
CA ILE A 454 -20.20 24.81 -12.00
C ILE A 454 -21.69 24.66 -12.29
N LYS A 455 -22.50 25.60 -11.83
CA LYS A 455 -23.96 25.54 -12.00
C LYS A 455 -24.38 25.71 -13.46
N ARG A 456 -23.72 26.59 -14.22
CA ARG A 456 -24.12 26.95 -15.57
C ARG A 456 -23.60 25.99 -16.63
N GLU A 457 -22.32 25.57 -16.52
CA GLU A 457 -21.66 24.81 -17.59
C GLU A 457 -21.64 23.30 -17.31
N PHE A 458 -21.50 22.89 -16.03
CA PHE A 458 -21.37 21.47 -15.68
C PHE A 458 -22.69 20.82 -15.28
N TRP A 459 -23.62 21.54 -14.65
CA TRP A 459 -24.88 20.95 -14.20
C TRP A 459 -25.85 20.67 -15.36
N VAL A 460 -26.22 19.39 -15.54
CA VAL A 460 -27.21 18.95 -16.52
C VAL A 460 -28.49 18.57 -15.78
N LYS A 461 -29.43 19.51 -15.69
CA LYS A 461 -30.63 19.40 -14.86
C LYS A 461 -31.53 18.23 -15.27
N GLU A 462 -31.66 17.97 -16.57
CA GLU A 462 -32.55 16.93 -17.14
C GLU A 462 -32.07 15.52 -16.79
N LYS A 463 -30.76 15.34 -16.59
CA LYS A 463 -30.13 14.06 -16.27
C LYS A 463 -29.69 13.92 -14.80
N ASN A 464 -29.76 14.98 -14.03
CA ASN A 464 -29.27 15.06 -12.65
C ASN A 464 -27.77 14.68 -12.51
N ILE A 465 -26.93 15.12 -13.45
CA ILE A 465 -25.50 14.83 -13.49
C ILE A 465 -24.66 16.10 -13.61
N MET A 466 -23.39 16.00 -13.24
CA MET A 466 -22.34 16.95 -13.64
C MET A 466 -21.62 16.39 -14.86
N LYS A 467 -21.44 17.20 -15.91
CA LYS A 467 -20.54 16.85 -17.02
C LYS A 467 -19.16 16.57 -16.46
N ARG A 468 -18.53 15.50 -16.92
CA ARG A 468 -17.16 15.20 -16.53
C ARG A 468 -16.18 16.18 -17.13
N ASP A 469 -16.33 16.45 -18.43
CA ASP A 469 -15.47 17.31 -19.22
C ASP A 469 -16.32 18.13 -20.20
N LEU A 470 -16.08 19.43 -20.27
CA LEU A 470 -16.81 20.33 -21.18
C LEU A 470 -16.47 20.09 -22.65
N ARG A 471 -15.36 19.42 -22.93
CA ARG A 471 -14.93 19.02 -24.29
C ARG A 471 -15.67 17.77 -24.80
N GLU A 472 -16.35 17.03 -23.91
CA GLU A 472 -17.05 15.80 -24.26
C GLU A 472 -18.51 16.08 -24.63
N GLU A 473 -18.97 15.51 -25.74
CA GLU A 473 -20.39 15.58 -26.15
C GLU A 473 -21.26 14.60 -25.34
N GLU A 474 -20.71 13.43 -24.99
CA GLU A 474 -21.41 12.42 -24.23
C GLU A 474 -21.63 12.86 -22.77
N GLN A 475 -22.87 12.78 -22.32
CA GLN A 475 -23.28 13.17 -20.98
C GLN A 475 -23.73 11.92 -20.20
N TYR A 476 -22.94 11.52 -19.20
CA TYR A 476 -23.16 10.33 -18.38
C TYR A 476 -22.83 10.60 -16.90
N ALA A 477 -23.40 9.77 -16.02
CA ALA A 477 -23.02 9.81 -14.62
C ALA A 477 -21.57 9.35 -14.45
N ASN A 478 -20.80 10.11 -13.70
CA ASN A 478 -19.37 9.87 -13.45
C ASN A 478 -19.03 10.09 -11.96
N VAL A 479 -18.00 9.43 -11.47
CA VAL A 479 -17.65 9.46 -10.06
C VAL A 479 -17.12 10.82 -9.59
N GLU A 480 -16.57 11.61 -10.50
CA GLU A 480 -15.98 12.92 -10.19
C GLU A 480 -17.05 13.93 -9.74
N MET A 481 -18.33 13.68 -10.04
CA MET A 481 -19.45 14.46 -9.49
C MET A 481 -19.42 14.53 -7.97
N LEU A 482 -18.88 13.51 -7.29
CA LEU A 482 -18.79 13.46 -5.85
C LEU A 482 -17.87 14.52 -5.25
N TYR A 483 -16.90 15.01 -6.00
CA TYR A 483 -16.03 16.09 -5.50
C TYR A 483 -16.80 17.38 -5.23
N THR A 484 -17.88 17.64 -5.97
CA THR A 484 -18.74 18.79 -5.70
C THR A 484 -19.44 18.74 -4.33
N LEU A 485 -19.52 17.56 -3.70
CA LEU A 485 -20.23 17.31 -2.45
C LEU A 485 -19.30 16.96 -1.27
N SER A 486 -18.18 16.28 -1.54
CA SER A 486 -17.39 15.57 -0.53
C SER A 486 -16.08 16.25 -0.13
N LEU A 487 -15.64 17.29 -0.86
CA LEU A 487 -14.48 18.10 -0.49
C LEU A 487 -14.71 18.84 0.83
N SER A 488 -13.72 19.55 1.36
CA SER A 488 -13.83 20.32 2.61
C SER A 488 -15.00 21.29 2.59
N PHE A 489 -15.16 22.01 1.47
CA PHE A 489 -16.29 22.88 1.22
C PHE A 489 -17.11 22.39 0.02
N PRO A 490 -18.42 22.16 0.17
CA PRO A 490 -19.25 21.74 -0.98
C PRO A 490 -19.36 22.86 -2.01
N CYS A 491 -19.44 22.44 -3.27
CA CYS A 491 -19.47 23.35 -4.42
C CYS A 491 -20.90 23.71 -4.85
N VAL A 492 -21.89 22.93 -4.44
CA VAL A 492 -23.30 23.08 -4.82
C VAL A 492 -24.22 23.04 -3.61
N SER A 493 -25.39 23.65 -3.76
CA SER A 493 -26.40 23.80 -2.71
C SER A 493 -27.80 23.41 -3.23
N ASP A 494 -28.81 23.73 -2.46
CA ASP A 494 -30.23 23.53 -2.73
C ASP A 494 -30.60 22.03 -2.91
N ASP A 495 -31.27 21.68 -3.97
CA ASP A 495 -31.70 20.31 -4.28
C ASP A 495 -30.69 19.52 -5.14
N ILE A 496 -29.65 20.18 -5.65
CA ILE A 496 -28.65 19.58 -6.53
C ILE A 496 -27.87 18.45 -5.85
N PRO A 497 -27.41 18.60 -4.58
CA PRO A 497 -26.70 17.53 -3.89
C PRO A 497 -27.50 16.21 -3.79
N ASN A 498 -28.80 16.28 -3.44
CA ASN A 498 -29.65 15.10 -3.36
C ASN A 498 -29.79 14.40 -4.71
N LYS A 499 -29.99 15.16 -5.79
CA LYS A 499 -30.11 14.64 -7.14
C LYS A 499 -28.83 13.96 -7.62
N ILE A 500 -27.66 14.56 -7.33
CA ILE A 500 -26.37 13.93 -7.62
C ILE A 500 -26.22 12.62 -6.87
N LEU A 501 -26.48 12.60 -5.56
CA LEU A 501 -26.34 11.37 -4.77
C LEU A 501 -27.28 10.26 -5.22
N ASP A 502 -28.52 10.59 -5.54
CA ASP A 502 -29.48 9.64 -6.09
C ASP A 502 -28.98 9.03 -7.41
N THR A 503 -28.39 9.85 -8.28
CA THR A 503 -27.82 9.38 -9.54
C THR A 503 -26.60 8.51 -9.31
N VAL A 504 -25.68 8.92 -8.43
CA VAL A 504 -24.51 8.12 -8.06
C VAL A 504 -24.92 6.77 -7.47
N PHE A 505 -25.92 6.76 -6.58
CA PHE A 505 -26.43 5.53 -5.99
C PHE A 505 -27.04 4.58 -7.04
N LYS A 506 -27.82 5.09 -7.96
CA LYS A 506 -28.50 4.28 -8.98
C LYS A 506 -27.55 3.74 -10.05
N GLU A 507 -26.59 4.56 -10.49
CA GLU A 507 -25.80 4.25 -11.68
C GLU A 507 -24.37 3.79 -11.39
N LEU A 508 -23.76 4.29 -10.29
CA LEU A 508 -22.34 4.05 -10.03
C LEU A 508 -22.08 3.14 -8.82
N TYR A 509 -22.99 3.14 -7.84
CA TYR A 509 -22.78 2.40 -6.60
C TYR A 509 -22.79 0.88 -6.82
N THR A 510 -21.88 0.22 -6.08
CA THR A 510 -21.86 -1.21 -5.84
C THR A 510 -21.42 -1.47 -4.39
N PRO A 511 -21.70 -2.63 -3.80
CA PRO A 511 -21.24 -2.94 -2.44
C PRO A 511 -19.71 -2.93 -2.26
N TYR A 512 -18.94 -3.06 -3.35
CA TYR A 512 -17.46 -3.12 -3.32
C TYR A 512 -16.78 -1.80 -3.72
N GLY A 513 -17.52 -0.77 -4.05
CA GLY A 513 -16.99 0.51 -4.49
C GLY A 513 -17.87 1.20 -5.52
N LEU A 514 -17.31 2.16 -6.24
CA LEU A 514 -18.02 2.89 -7.29
C LEU A 514 -17.45 2.60 -8.67
N ARG A 515 -18.31 2.56 -9.69
CA ARG A 515 -17.92 2.63 -11.10
C ARG A 515 -17.40 4.03 -11.41
N MET A 516 -16.46 4.14 -12.32
CA MET A 516 -15.99 5.46 -12.80
C MET A 516 -17.08 6.18 -13.58
N THR A 517 -17.84 5.43 -14.41
CA THR A 517 -18.89 5.94 -15.26
C THR A 517 -20.11 5.00 -15.25
N SER A 518 -21.27 5.51 -15.64
CA SER A 518 -22.47 4.69 -15.80
C SER A 518 -22.25 3.58 -16.86
N LYS A 519 -22.97 2.47 -16.72
CA LYS A 519 -22.89 1.34 -17.67
C LYS A 519 -23.32 1.69 -19.09
N THR A 520 -24.07 2.76 -19.23
CA THR A 520 -24.57 3.26 -20.53
C THR A 520 -23.56 4.10 -21.28
N SER A 521 -22.47 4.50 -20.62
CA SER A 521 -21.40 5.29 -21.24
C SER A 521 -20.50 4.44 -22.13
N THR A 522 -20.07 5.01 -23.25
CA THR A 522 -19.04 4.42 -24.13
C THR A 522 -17.68 4.28 -23.42
N LYS A 523 -17.48 5.00 -22.32
CA LYS A 523 -16.25 4.98 -21.48
C LYS A 523 -16.35 4.00 -20.30
N TYR A 524 -17.41 3.20 -20.23
CA TYR A 524 -17.53 2.20 -19.18
C TYR A 524 -16.47 1.10 -19.31
N ASP A 525 -15.66 0.94 -18.27
CA ASP A 525 -14.51 0.02 -18.26
C ASP A 525 -14.81 -1.35 -17.63
N GLY A 526 -16.02 -1.54 -17.06
CA GLY A 526 -16.39 -2.78 -16.37
C GLY A 526 -15.77 -2.93 -14.97
N LEU A 527 -15.18 -1.87 -14.41
CA LEU A 527 -14.42 -1.90 -13.18
C LEU A 527 -15.11 -1.14 -12.05
N ILE A 528 -14.81 -1.57 -10.82
CA ILE A 528 -15.26 -0.96 -9.57
C ILE A 528 -14.04 -0.49 -8.78
N TYR A 529 -14.12 0.73 -8.24
CA TYR A 529 -13.04 1.41 -7.55
C TYR A 529 -13.41 1.74 -6.09
N PRO A 530 -12.89 0.99 -5.11
CA PRO A 530 -13.15 1.21 -3.68
C PRO A 530 -12.75 2.60 -3.18
N LYS A 531 -11.70 3.18 -3.74
CA LYS A 531 -11.13 4.48 -3.34
C LYS A 531 -12.10 5.67 -3.37
N TYR A 532 -13.25 5.54 -4.01
CA TYR A 532 -14.27 6.58 -4.06
C TYR A 532 -15.38 6.41 -3.03
N MET A 533 -15.40 5.28 -2.31
CA MET A 533 -16.47 4.98 -1.37
C MET A 533 -16.53 5.98 -0.21
N ALA A 534 -15.38 6.40 0.33
CA ALA A 534 -15.36 7.40 1.40
C ALA A 534 -15.92 8.76 0.96
N HIS A 535 -15.71 9.16 -0.29
CA HIS A 535 -16.32 10.38 -0.85
C HIS A 535 -17.85 10.26 -0.92
N PHE A 536 -18.36 9.11 -1.36
CA PHE A 536 -19.79 8.84 -1.41
C PHE A 536 -20.43 8.86 -0.02
N ILE A 537 -19.84 8.17 0.94
CA ILE A 537 -20.36 8.13 2.32
C ILE A 537 -20.28 9.50 2.98
N LYS A 538 -19.18 10.24 2.82
CA LYS A 538 -19.04 11.60 3.34
C LYS A 538 -20.12 12.53 2.80
N ALA A 539 -20.39 12.48 1.49
CA ALA A 539 -21.45 13.26 0.86
C ALA A 539 -22.83 12.88 1.40
N ASN A 540 -23.10 11.59 1.56
CA ASN A 540 -24.34 11.09 2.13
C ASN A 540 -24.56 11.58 3.57
N LEU A 541 -23.59 11.38 4.46
CA LEU A 541 -23.66 11.81 5.86
C LEU A 541 -23.76 13.33 6.00
N ARG A 542 -23.16 14.09 5.09
CA ARG A 542 -23.28 15.57 5.08
C ARG A 542 -24.72 16.02 4.80
N LEU A 543 -25.45 15.32 3.93
CA LEU A 543 -26.83 15.66 3.60
C LEU A 543 -27.84 15.13 4.62
N THR A 544 -27.63 13.92 5.12
CA THR A 544 -28.56 13.28 6.07
C THR A 544 -28.32 13.71 7.52
N GLY A 545 -27.22 14.41 7.78
CA GLY A 545 -26.73 14.68 9.14
C GLY A 545 -26.04 13.46 9.75
N ILE A 546 -25.10 13.71 10.67
CA ILE A 546 -24.37 12.65 11.38
C ILE A 546 -25.18 12.23 12.60
N THR A 547 -25.95 11.16 12.46
CA THR A 547 -26.74 10.52 13.51
C THR A 547 -26.43 9.02 13.54
N ARG A 548 -26.71 8.34 14.64
CA ARG A 548 -26.57 6.87 14.71
C ARG A 548 -27.35 6.15 13.60
N ALA A 549 -28.52 6.66 13.25
CA ALA A 549 -29.34 6.07 12.17
C ALA A 549 -28.69 6.23 10.80
N SER A 550 -28.21 7.45 10.47
CA SER A 550 -27.54 7.71 9.20
C SER A 550 -26.20 6.98 9.10
N GLN A 551 -25.43 6.90 10.21
CA GLN A 551 -24.21 6.11 10.26
C GLN A 551 -24.46 4.61 10.03
N LYS A 552 -25.52 4.04 10.64
CA LYS A 552 -25.90 2.63 10.42
C LYS A 552 -26.29 2.35 8.97
N ILE A 553 -27.04 3.26 8.34
CA ILE A 553 -27.39 3.15 6.93
C ILE A 553 -26.12 3.21 6.07
N ALA A 554 -25.26 4.19 6.31
CA ALA A 554 -24.00 4.36 5.60
C ALA A 554 -23.07 3.15 5.78
N PHE A 555 -23.00 2.57 6.98
CA PHE A 555 -22.27 1.34 7.26
C PHE A 555 -22.78 0.16 6.40
N ASN A 556 -24.08 -0.02 6.30
CA ASN A 556 -24.64 -1.09 5.49
C ASN A 556 -24.27 -0.96 3.99
N LEU A 557 -24.05 0.27 3.50
CA LEU A 557 -23.61 0.50 2.12
C LEU A 557 -22.16 0.07 1.86
N VAL A 558 -21.33 -0.02 2.89
CA VAL A 558 -19.90 -0.36 2.76
C VAL A 558 -19.54 -1.71 3.36
N LYS A 559 -20.49 -2.39 3.97
CA LYS A 559 -20.26 -3.63 4.73
C LYS A 559 -19.52 -4.69 3.93
N GLU A 560 -19.93 -4.95 2.69
CA GLU A 560 -19.33 -5.97 1.83
C GLU A 560 -17.88 -5.62 1.49
N LEU A 561 -17.60 -4.34 1.20
CA LEU A 561 -16.24 -3.87 0.95
C LEU A 561 -15.36 -4.04 2.20
N LEU A 562 -15.90 -3.72 3.38
CA LEU A 562 -15.15 -3.83 4.63
C LEU A 562 -14.88 -5.28 5.02
N GLN A 563 -15.78 -6.22 4.69
CA GLN A 563 -15.55 -7.66 4.87
C GLN A 563 -14.45 -8.22 3.95
N ASP A 564 -14.14 -7.51 2.86
CA ASP A 564 -13.05 -7.89 1.95
C ASP A 564 -11.67 -7.37 2.41
N VAL A 565 -11.61 -6.48 3.42
CA VAL A 565 -10.34 -6.06 4.02
C VAL A 565 -9.65 -7.27 4.64
N GLY A 566 -8.39 -7.49 4.28
CA GLY A 566 -7.62 -8.64 4.74
C GLY A 566 -7.94 -9.97 4.04
N LYS A 567 -8.94 -10.03 3.16
CA LYS A 567 -9.31 -11.26 2.45
C LYS A 567 -8.30 -11.65 1.35
N TYR A 568 -7.82 -10.67 0.61
CA TYR A 568 -6.90 -10.85 -0.51
C TYR A 568 -5.50 -10.33 -0.22
N VAL A 569 -5.39 -9.38 0.68
CA VAL A 569 -4.16 -8.71 1.09
C VAL A 569 -4.21 -8.56 2.61
N ASN A 570 -3.12 -8.88 3.29
CA ASN A 570 -3.05 -8.71 4.74
C ASN A 570 -3.24 -7.24 5.13
N GLY A 571 -4.29 -6.94 5.87
CA GLY A 571 -4.62 -5.60 6.35
C GLY A 571 -5.02 -4.59 5.27
N GLY A 572 -5.31 -5.01 4.05
CA GLY A 572 -5.66 -4.11 2.95
C GLY A 572 -6.80 -4.62 2.07
N THR A 573 -7.14 -3.81 1.08
CA THR A 573 -8.13 -4.15 0.04
C THR A 573 -7.48 -4.16 -1.33
N LYS A 574 -8.09 -4.85 -2.28
CA LYS A 574 -7.71 -4.72 -3.69
C LYS A 574 -8.05 -3.34 -4.22
N LYS A 575 -7.25 -2.87 -5.16
CA LYS A 575 -7.43 -1.57 -5.82
C LYS A 575 -8.68 -1.53 -6.70
N ILE A 576 -9.00 -2.66 -7.34
CA ILE A 576 -10.01 -2.75 -8.39
C ILE A 576 -10.78 -4.07 -8.26
N TYR A 577 -12.09 -4.00 -8.50
CA TYR A 577 -12.97 -5.17 -8.63
C TYR A 577 -13.62 -5.16 -10.02
N SER A 578 -14.00 -6.32 -10.52
CA SER A 578 -14.86 -6.44 -11.70
C SER A 578 -16.28 -5.97 -11.36
N ASP A 579 -17.10 -5.69 -12.36
CA ASP A 579 -18.51 -5.32 -12.16
C ASP A 579 -19.35 -6.43 -11.48
N ARG A 580 -18.80 -7.64 -11.36
CA ARG A 580 -19.38 -8.77 -10.62
C ARG A 580 -18.91 -8.84 -9.16
N GLY A 581 -18.12 -7.88 -8.68
CA GLY A 581 -17.56 -7.88 -7.34
C GLY A 581 -16.38 -8.86 -7.14
N ILE A 582 -15.80 -9.37 -8.22
CA ILE A 582 -14.63 -10.25 -8.13
C ILE A 582 -13.37 -9.38 -8.15
N ALA A 583 -12.50 -9.58 -7.16
CA ALA A 583 -11.22 -8.89 -7.11
C ALA A 583 -10.38 -9.19 -8.36
N ILE A 584 -9.90 -8.13 -9.02
CA ILE A 584 -9.04 -8.27 -10.18
C ILE A 584 -7.60 -8.34 -9.70
N ASP A 585 -6.78 -9.13 -10.38
CA ASP A 585 -5.35 -9.23 -10.12
C ASP A 585 -4.65 -7.91 -10.50
N SER A 586 -4.77 -6.96 -9.59
CA SER A 586 -4.09 -5.67 -9.60
C SER A 586 -3.01 -5.69 -8.52
N MET A 587 -2.26 -4.61 -8.37
CA MET A 587 -1.32 -4.47 -7.25
C MET A 587 -2.00 -4.89 -5.95
N SER A 588 -1.29 -5.73 -5.18
CA SER A 588 -1.81 -6.30 -3.94
C SER A 588 -2.17 -5.24 -2.89
N TYR A 589 -1.63 -4.05 -3.02
CA TYR A 589 -1.83 -2.95 -2.08
C TYR A 589 -2.02 -1.62 -2.83
N ASP A 590 -2.99 -0.83 -2.42
CA ASP A 590 -3.21 0.53 -2.93
C ASP A 590 -3.36 1.50 -1.76
N ILE A 591 -2.38 2.38 -1.63
CA ILE A 591 -2.28 3.33 -0.53
C ILE A 591 -3.51 4.22 -0.38
N LEU A 592 -4.03 4.72 -1.51
CA LEU A 592 -5.20 5.59 -1.50
C LEU A 592 -6.44 4.82 -1.04
N THR A 593 -6.66 3.61 -1.54
CA THR A 593 -7.81 2.79 -1.15
C THR A 593 -7.77 2.50 0.35
N ASN A 594 -6.62 2.14 0.90
CA ASN A 594 -6.50 1.88 2.34
C ASN A 594 -6.66 3.15 3.18
N ALA A 595 -6.13 4.29 2.73
CA ALA A 595 -6.35 5.58 3.39
C ALA A 595 -7.85 5.96 3.40
N GLU A 596 -8.57 5.68 2.32
CA GLU A 596 -10.02 5.88 2.24
C GLU A 596 -10.78 4.94 3.20
N MET A 597 -10.32 3.70 3.42
CA MET A 597 -10.90 2.82 4.45
C MET A 597 -10.72 3.40 5.86
N VAL A 598 -9.57 3.97 6.18
CA VAL A 598 -9.35 4.67 7.46
C VAL A 598 -10.28 5.89 7.59
N ARG A 599 -10.49 6.64 6.51
CA ARG A 599 -11.46 7.75 6.50
C ARG A 599 -12.89 7.26 6.77
N LEU A 600 -13.31 6.19 6.12
CA LEU A 600 -14.61 5.55 6.35
C LEU A 600 -14.79 5.19 7.83
N TYR A 601 -13.81 4.52 8.40
CA TYR A 601 -13.83 4.17 9.82
C TYR A 601 -14.10 5.38 10.71
N HIS A 602 -13.37 6.49 10.51
CA HIS A 602 -13.56 7.71 11.29
C HIS A 602 -14.91 8.40 11.08
N MET A 603 -15.63 8.11 10.00
CA MET A 603 -16.99 8.62 9.82
C MET A 603 -18.04 7.84 10.64
N PHE A 604 -17.71 6.64 11.09
CA PHE A 604 -18.59 5.80 11.90
C PHE A 604 -18.31 5.88 13.40
N MET A 605 -17.16 6.43 13.80
CA MET A 605 -16.83 6.74 15.20
C MET A 605 -17.55 7.98 15.70
#